data_d12ed1e36a46b9c8516faacbc51585af
#
_entry.id   d12ed1e36a46b9c8516faacbc51585af
#
_cell.length_a   1.000
_cell.length_b   1.000
_cell.length_c   1.000
_cell.angle_alpha   90.00
_cell.angle_beta   90.00
_cell.angle_gamma   90.00
#
_symmetry.space_group_name_H-M   'P 1'
#
loop_
_entity.id
_entity.type
_entity.pdbx_description
1 polymer ?
#
loop_
_entity_poly.entity_id
_entity_poly.type
_entity_poly.pdbx_seq_one_letter_code
_entity_poly.pdbx_strand_id
1 'polypeptide(L)'
;MHWNSVIPAASWVLAAGLLLLAGCEQKPKGPQPTVINGVEVDLAKFQQAFLNAAPEVQTSVSRVHLAVRYGQYAQAEAMARKIVHLPGLTEAQQAVAQEVHRQLQEL
;
A
#
# COMPACT_ATOMS: atom_id res chain seq x y z
N MET A 1 5.71 22.45 53.68
CA MET A 1 4.74 22.86 52.69
C MET A 1 5.32 22.89 51.26
N HIS A 2 6.31 22.06 50.99
CA HIS A 2 6.96 22.04 49.69
C HIS A 2 6.44 20.93 48.78
N TRP A 3 5.63 20.05 49.30
CA TRP A 3 5.05 18.93 48.59
C TRP A 3 4.01 19.33 47.53
N ASN A 4 3.42 20.50 47.67
CA ASN A 4 2.39 20.96 46.73
C ASN A 4 2.97 21.26 45.33
N SER A 5 4.28 21.49 45.24
CA SER A 5 4.93 21.74 43.93
C SER A 5 5.29 20.47 43.22
N VAL A 6 5.35 19.33 43.90
CA VAL A 6 5.72 18.04 43.31
C VAL A 6 4.57 17.48 42.46
N ILE A 7 3.36 17.62 42.94
CA ILE A 7 2.15 17.07 42.29
C ILE A 7 1.93 17.65 40.88
N PRO A 8 2.02 18.96 40.65
CA PRO A 8 1.89 19.51 39.29
C PRO A 8 2.95 19.01 38.35
N ALA A 9 4.19 18.82 38.79
CA ALA A 9 5.25 18.32 37.96
C ALA A 9 4.98 16.89 37.48
N ALA A 10 4.45 16.04 38.38
CA ALA A 10 4.07 14.67 38.02
C ALA A 10 2.95 14.64 36.97
N SER A 11 1.99 15.54 37.11
CA SER A 11 0.87 15.65 36.16
C SER A 11 1.36 16.06 34.76
N TRP A 12 2.33 16.95 34.67
CA TRP A 12 2.88 17.37 33.41
C TRP A 12 3.60 16.20 32.67
N VAL A 13 4.32 15.40 33.42
CA VAL A 13 5.01 14.24 32.84
C VAL A 13 4.02 13.22 32.25
N LEU A 14 2.94 12.97 32.98
CA LEU A 14 1.90 12.05 32.51
C LEU A 14 1.21 12.57 31.25
N ALA A 15 0.93 13.86 31.16
CA ALA A 15 0.32 14.46 29.99
C ALA A 15 1.22 14.33 28.75
N ALA A 16 2.51 14.55 28.91
CA ALA A 16 3.49 14.40 27.82
C ALA A 16 3.54 12.94 27.33
N GLY A 17 3.50 11.99 28.25
CA GLY A 17 3.49 10.56 27.87
C GLY A 17 2.27 10.18 27.06
N LEU A 18 1.10 10.68 27.43
CA LEU A 18 -0.14 10.41 26.70
C LEU A 18 -0.11 10.99 25.29
N LEU A 19 0.44 12.19 25.10
CA LEU A 19 0.57 12.81 23.79
C LEU A 19 1.49 12.00 22.87
N LEU A 20 2.58 11.45 23.38
CA LEU A 20 3.48 10.61 22.60
C LEU A 20 2.79 9.32 22.13
N LEU A 21 2.01 8.68 22.99
CA LEU A 21 1.26 7.49 22.64
C LEU A 21 0.23 7.77 21.54
N ALA A 22 -0.49 8.88 21.64
CA ALA A 22 -1.44 9.27 20.60
C ALA A 22 -0.77 9.49 19.26
N GLY A 23 0.43 10.09 19.23
CA GLY A 23 1.21 10.27 18.02
C GLY A 23 1.61 8.95 17.34
N CYS A 24 1.88 7.92 18.13
CA CYS A 24 2.27 6.60 17.59
C CYS A 24 1.09 5.85 16.95
N GLU A 25 -0.15 6.20 17.25
CA GLU A 25 -1.34 5.52 16.73
C GLU A 25 -1.79 6.03 15.37
N GLN A 26 -1.18 7.06 14.84
CA GLN A 26 -1.59 7.72 13.60
C GLN A 26 -0.96 7.11 12.34
N LYS A 27 -0.57 5.86 12.37
CA LYS A 27 -0.03 5.18 11.19
C LYS A 27 -1.16 4.86 10.20
N PRO A 28 -0.96 5.12 8.90
CA PRO A 28 -1.96 4.75 7.90
C PRO A 28 -2.19 3.25 7.88
N LYS A 29 -3.45 2.85 7.71
CA LYS A 29 -3.86 1.45 7.65
C LYS A 29 -4.09 1.06 6.19
N GLY A 30 -3.76 -0.18 5.86
CA GLY A 30 -3.97 -0.74 4.54
C GLY A 30 -2.73 -0.74 3.66
N PRO A 31 -2.84 -1.26 2.44
CA PRO A 31 -1.72 -1.36 1.53
C PRO A 31 -1.23 0.03 1.09
N GLN A 32 0.08 0.20 1.10
CA GLN A 32 0.73 1.45 0.73
C GLN A 32 1.15 1.42 -0.73
N PRO A 33 0.99 2.53 -1.49
CA PRO A 33 1.48 2.57 -2.86
C PRO A 33 3.01 2.56 -2.89
N THR A 34 3.56 2.01 -3.97
CA THR A 34 4.99 2.07 -4.26
C THR A 34 5.24 3.27 -5.14
N VAL A 35 6.18 4.14 -4.75
CA VAL A 35 6.53 5.32 -5.56
C VAL A 35 7.73 5.00 -6.42
N ILE A 36 7.58 5.13 -7.74
CA ILE A 36 8.62 4.86 -8.72
C ILE A 36 8.70 6.04 -9.66
N ASN A 37 9.86 6.70 -9.72
CA ASN A 37 10.07 7.87 -10.58
C ASN A 37 8.99 8.95 -10.37
N GLY A 38 8.53 9.13 -9.12
CA GLY A 38 7.50 10.10 -8.79
C GLY A 38 6.07 9.64 -9.07
N VAL A 39 5.88 8.43 -9.58
CA VAL A 39 4.56 7.86 -9.88
C VAL A 39 4.17 6.88 -8.80
N GLU A 40 2.97 7.01 -8.24
CA GLU A 40 2.43 6.05 -7.29
C GLU A 40 1.84 4.86 -8.03
N VAL A 41 2.33 3.66 -7.70
CA VAL A 41 1.84 2.40 -8.28
C VAL A 41 1.30 1.52 -7.16
N ASP A 42 0.04 1.15 -7.24
CA ASP A 42 -0.68 0.41 -6.19
C ASP A 42 -0.41 -1.10 -6.26
N LEU A 43 0.85 -1.51 -6.22
CA LEU A 43 1.25 -2.93 -6.33
C LEU A 43 0.73 -3.78 -5.18
N ALA A 44 0.81 -3.28 -3.95
CA ALA A 44 0.33 -4.01 -2.77
C ALA A 44 -1.18 -4.22 -2.83
N LYS A 45 -1.92 -3.19 -3.24
CA LYS A 45 -3.36 -3.25 -3.44
C LYS A 45 -3.72 -4.24 -4.56
N PHE A 46 -2.92 -4.27 -5.61
CA PHE A 46 -3.07 -5.21 -6.72
C PHE A 46 -2.94 -6.66 -6.23
N GLN A 47 -1.89 -6.97 -5.49
CA GLN A 47 -1.70 -8.31 -4.91
C GLN A 47 -2.85 -8.69 -3.98
N GLN A 48 -3.29 -7.75 -3.14
CA GLN A 48 -4.36 -8.01 -2.19
C GLN A 48 -5.68 -8.32 -2.89
N ALA A 49 -6.00 -7.62 -3.96
CA ALA A 49 -7.24 -7.84 -4.71
C ALA A 49 -7.29 -9.23 -5.35
N PHE A 50 -6.13 -9.85 -5.62
CA PHE A 50 -6.02 -11.13 -6.31
C PHE A 50 -5.60 -12.28 -5.38
N LEU A 51 -5.64 -12.10 -4.06
CA LEU A 51 -5.24 -13.13 -3.10
C LEU A 51 -6.04 -14.43 -3.25
N ASN A 52 -7.30 -14.35 -3.60
CA ASN A 52 -8.19 -15.50 -3.75
C ASN A 52 -8.42 -15.89 -5.22
N ALA A 53 -7.63 -15.33 -6.12
CA ALA A 53 -7.73 -15.67 -7.53
C ALA A 53 -7.14 -17.04 -7.83
N ALA A 54 -7.40 -17.58 -9.04
CA ALA A 54 -6.80 -18.82 -9.49
C ALA A 54 -5.27 -18.72 -9.47
N PRO A 55 -4.55 -19.85 -9.21
CA PRO A 55 -3.08 -19.80 -9.11
C PRO A 55 -2.38 -19.17 -10.31
N GLU A 56 -2.88 -19.40 -11.52
CA GLU A 56 -2.29 -18.82 -12.73
C GLU A 56 -2.40 -17.30 -12.72
N VAL A 57 -3.52 -16.78 -12.22
CA VAL A 57 -3.74 -15.32 -12.12
C VAL A 57 -2.86 -14.72 -11.05
N GLN A 58 -2.75 -15.38 -9.89
CA GLN A 58 -1.84 -14.94 -8.83
C GLN A 58 -0.39 -14.89 -9.32
N THR A 59 0.04 -15.88 -10.08
CA THR A 59 1.37 -15.92 -10.68
C THR A 59 1.58 -14.73 -11.62
N SER A 60 0.59 -14.43 -12.44
CA SER A 60 0.67 -13.28 -13.36
C SER A 60 0.80 -11.96 -12.62
N VAL A 61 0.04 -11.78 -11.53
CA VAL A 61 0.14 -10.58 -10.69
C VAL A 61 1.54 -10.48 -10.07
N SER A 62 2.07 -11.59 -9.57
CA SER A 62 3.42 -11.64 -9.00
C SER A 62 4.49 -11.30 -10.02
N ARG A 63 4.33 -11.71 -11.27
CA ARG A 63 5.26 -11.37 -12.35
C ARG A 63 5.25 -9.89 -12.67
N VAL A 64 4.10 -9.23 -12.62
CA VAL A 64 4.03 -7.77 -12.76
C VAL A 64 4.86 -7.11 -11.66
N HIS A 65 4.67 -7.55 -10.43
CA HIS A 65 5.40 -7.02 -9.28
C HIS A 65 6.92 -7.20 -9.46
N LEU A 66 7.37 -8.38 -9.88
CA LEU A 66 8.79 -8.65 -10.12
C LEU A 66 9.36 -7.80 -11.25
N ALA A 67 8.61 -7.65 -12.34
CA ALA A 67 9.05 -6.82 -13.47
C ALA A 67 9.26 -5.36 -13.04
N VAL A 68 8.36 -4.82 -12.23
CA VAL A 68 8.52 -3.48 -11.67
C VAL A 68 9.76 -3.41 -10.79
N ARG A 69 9.96 -4.40 -9.94
CA ARG A 69 11.09 -4.46 -9.01
C ARG A 69 12.43 -4.46 -9.73
N TYR A 70 12.50 -5.09 -10.91
CA TYR A 70 13.73 -5.15 -11.72
C TYR A 70 13.82 -4.04 -12.77
N GLY A 71 12.93 -3.05 -12.71
CA GLY A 71 12.97 -1.91 -13.62
C GLY A 71 12.50 -2.22 -15.03
N GLN A 72 11.83 -3.36 -15.24
CA GLN A 72 11.29 -3.79 -16.54
C GLN A 72 9.87 -3.26 -16.72
N TYR A 73 9.73 -1.93 -16.79
CA TYR A 73 8.43 -1.27 -16.73
C TYR A 73 7.56 -1.54 -17.96
N ALA A 74 8.14 -1.56 -19.14
CA ALA A 74 7.40 -1.88 -20.37
C ALA A 74 6.83 -3.31 -20.33
N GLN A 75 7.60 -4.25 -19.78
CA GLN A 75 7.14 -5.63 -19.61
C GLN A 75 6.05 -5.71 -18.55
N ALA A 76 6.21 -4.99 -17.44
CA ALA A 76 5.20 -4.92 -16.38
C ALA A 76 3.88 -4.39 -16.92
N GLU A 77 3.92 -3.32 -17.71
CA GLU A 77 2.75 -2.73 -18.35
C GLU A 77 2.03 -3.72 -19.26
N ALA A 78 2.80 -4.42 -20.13
CA ALA A 78 2.24 -5.40 -21.05
C ALA A 78 1.56 -6.56 -20.30
N MET A 79 2.17 -7.03 -19.20
CA MET A 79 1.60 -8.09 -18.35
C MET A 79 0.33 -7.62 -17.64
N ALA A 80 0.34 -6.40 -17.09
CA ALA A 80 -0.82 -5.83 -16.42
C ALA A 80 -1.98 -5.66 -17.40
N ARG A 81 -1.71 -5.25 -18.62
CA ARG A 81 -2.72 -5.14 -19.67
C ARG A 81 -3.41 -6.49 -19.95
N LYS A 82 -2.66 -7.57 -19.98
CA LYS A 82 -3.23 -8.90 -20.14
C LYS A 82 -4.16 -9.27 -19.01
N ILE A 83 -3.78 -8.90 -17.78
CA ILE A 83 -4.63 -9.20 -16.61
C ILE A 83 -5.95 -8.41 -16.69
N VAL A 84 -5.91 -7.16 -17.11
CA VAL A 84 -7.13 -6.35 -17.30
C VAL A 84 -8.14 -7.04 -18.22
N HIS A 85 -7.67 -7.78 -19.21
CA HIS A 85 -8.52 -8.45 -20.20
C HIS A 85 -8.89 -9.90 -19.85
N LEU A 86 -8.51 -10.40 -18.68
CA LEU A 86 -8.88 -11.74 -18.26
C LEU A 86 -10.38 -11.85 -18.01
N PRO A 87 -11.02 -12.97 -18.39
CA PRO A 87 -12.41 -13.21 -18.07
C PRO A 87 -12.59 -13.56 -16.59
N GLY A 88 -13.79 -13.30 -16.05
CA GLY A 88 -14.16 -13.75 -14.72
C GLY A 88 -13.61 -12.91 -13.56
N LEU A 89 -13.06 -11.73 -13.81
CA LEU A 89 -12.60 -10.85 -12.75
C LEU A 89 -13.81 -10.22 -12.03
N THR A 90 -13.68 -10.05 -10.71
CA THR A 90 -14.65 -9.25 -9.95
C THR A 90 -14.51 -7.78 -10.32
N GLU A 91 -15.53 -6.97 -10.00
CA GLU A 91 -15.45 -5.52 -10.24
C GLU A 91 -14.27 -4.89 -9.52
N ALA A 92 -14.01 -5.32 -8.29
CA ALA A 92 -12.88 -4.82 -7.51
C ALA A 92 -11.55 -5.18 -8.16
N GLN A 93 -11.41 -6.42 -8.64
CA GLN A 93 -10.20 -6.86 -9.34
C GLN A 93 -10.00 -6.09 -10.64
N GLN A 94 -11.06 -5.92 -11.40
CA GLN A 94 -11.02 -5.17 -12.66
C GLN A 94 -10.60 -3.73 -12.44
N ALA A 95 -11.18 -3.06 -11.45
CA ALA A 95 -10.87 -1.66 -11.14
C ALA A 95 -9.39 -1.49 -10.73
N VAL A 96 -8.89 -2.37 -9.85
CA VAL A 96 -7.49 -2.30 -9.40
C VAL A 96 -6.54 -2.61 -10.55
N ALA A 97 -6.84 -3.62 -11.36
CA ALA A 97 -6.00 -3.97 -12.51
C ALA A 97 -5.91 -2.82 -13.52
N GLN A 98 -7.02 -2.17 -13.82
CA GLN A 98 -7.05 -1.00 -14.70
C GLN A 98 -6.23 0.14 -14.15
N GLU A 99 -6.35 0.42 -12.85
CA GLU A 99 -5.62 1.51 -12.20
C GLU A 99 -4.12 1.25 -12.21
N VAL A 100 -3.68 0.02 -11.87
CA VAL A 100 -2.27 -0.35 -11.89
C VAL A 100 -1.72 -0.26 -13.32
N HIS A 101 -2.46 -0.73 -14.31
CA HIS A 101 -2.07 -0.64 -15.72
C HIS A 101 -1.87 0.83 -16.13
N ARG A 102 -2.81 1.70 -15.76
CA ARG A 102 -2.72 3.13 -16.05
C ARG A 102 -1.47 3.74 -15.39
N GLN A 103 -1.21 3.41 -14.13
CA GLN A 103 -0.05 3.90 -13.41
C GLN A 103 1.26 3.45 -14.06
N LEU A 104 1.33 2.19 -14.50
CA LEU A 104 2.51 1.66 -15.18
C LEU A 104 2.76 2.34 -16.53
N GLN A 105 1.72 2.81 -17.21
CA GLN A 105 1.86 3.56 -18.45
C GLN A 105 2.55 4.92 -18.24
N GLU A 106 2.54 5.45 -17.03
CA GLU A 106 3.17 6.71 -16.71
C GLU A 106 4.67 6.57 -16.42
N LEU A 107 5.18 5.36 -16.34
CA LEU A 107 6.59 5.10 -16.14
C LEU A 107 7.32 5.08 -17.49
#